data_0b2a7daee3e89d63740f6c47fc4d3137
#
_entry.id   0b2a7daee3e89d63740f6c47fc4d3137
#
_cell.length_a   1.000
_cell.length_b   1.000
_cell.length_c   1.000
_cell.angle_alpha   90.00
_cell.angle_beta   90.00
_cell.angle_gamma   90.00
#
_symmetry.space_group_name_H-M   'P 1'
#
loop_
_entity.id
_entity.type
_entity.pdbx_description
1 polymer ?
#
loop_
_entity_poly.entity_id
_entity_poly.type
_entity_poly.pdbx_seq_one_letter_code
_entity_poly.pdbx_strand_id
1 'polypeptide(L)'
;FPSIQQGMNLKVIGGLHKGCIKIVLPPNSPIKTAADLKGKNIGVDEIGGTPMSVATIVLANAGINPQTEVTWKPYPLDQLNEAVSKGEVDAFAAWDPFGTLAVENNGYTVLTDISTDPLFKGKSCCFLYASENQIKENPDKVKAIARAYQKADAWIKEHPEETAQLEIDKKYIASDDVKLVTQLIKSYDFEYTTDTAKDDISYFVKKLDKTGFLKDNTDPAQFANDTYYDILKS
;
A
#
# COMPACT_ATOMS: atom_id res chain seq x y z
N PHE A 1 -5.66 -1.77 8.85
CA PHE A 1 -6.92 -1.47 9.57
C PHE A 1 -7.60 -2.71 10.15
N PRO A 2 -7.62 -3.89 9.47
CA PRO A 2 -8.27 -5.09 10.04
C PRO A 2 -7.76 -5.45 11.43
N SER A 3 -6.45 -5.40 11.66
CA SER A 3 -5.82 -5.71 12.95
C SER A 3 -6.30 -4.79 14.09
N ILE A 4 -6.54 -3.50 13.79
CA ILE A 4 -7.10 -2.54 14.75
C ILE A 4 -8.54 -2.93 15.11
N GLN A 5 -9.36 -3.31 14.13
CA GLN A 5 -10.71 -3.79 14.39
C GLN A 5 -10.76 -5.10 15.18
N GLN A 6 -9.68 -5.88 15.12
CA GLN A 6 -9.52 -7.12 15.90
C GLN A 6 -8.97 -6.87 17.32
N GLY A 7 -8.78 -5.61 17.70
CA GLY A 7 -8.38 -5.21 19.06
C GLY A 7 -6.91 -4.89 19.23
N MET A 8 -6.14 -4.75 18.14
CA MET A 8 -4.75 -4.28 18.25
C MET A 8 -4.72 -2.80 18.65
N ASN A 9 -4.11 -2.48 19.79
CA ASN A 9 -4.04 -1.14 20.35
C ASN A 9 -2.98 -0.28 19.61
N LEU A 10 -3.29 0.11 18.39
CA LEU A 10 -2.47 0.96 17.54
C LEU A 10 -3.19 2.26 17.19
N LYS A 11 -2.42 3.33 17.09
CA LYS A 11 -2.84 4.60 16.48
C LYS A 11 -2.01 4.88 15.25
N VAL A 12 -2.65 5.42 14.22
CA VAL A 12 -1.96 6.08 13.10
C VAL A 12 -1.49 7.44 13.60
N ILE A 13 -0.21 7.73 13.46
CA ILE A 13 0.39 9.00 13.89
C ILE A 13 0.87 9.87 12.73
N GLY A 14 0.75 9.39 11.50
CA GLY A 14 1.03 10.13 10.27
C GLY A 14 0.92 9.28 9.02
N GLY A 15 0.69 9.92 7.87
CA GLY A 15 0.89 9.33 6.56
C GLY A 15 2.33 9.55 6.12
N LEU A 16 2.93 8.58 5.42
CA LEU A 16 4.34 8.62 5.00
C LEU A 16 4.50 9.02 3.53
N HIS A 17 3.94 8.24 2.65
CA HIS A 17 4.04 8.48 1.20
C HIS A 17 2.83 7.94 0.44
N LYS A 18 2.78 8.28 -0.85
CA LYS A 18 1.72 7.91 -1.79
C LYS A 18 2.35 7.20 -2.99
N GLY A 19 1.72 6.15 -3.52
CA GLY A 19 2.04 5.65 -4.86
C GLY A 19 2.93 4.41 -4.97
N CYS A 20 3.02 3.50 -3.99
CA CYS A 20 3.97 2.37 -4.02
C CYS A 20 3.39 1.00 -4.38
N ILE A 21 2.14 0.90 -4.85
CA ILE A 21 1.49 -0.39 -5.12
C ILE A 21 0.99 -0.45 -6.56
N LYS A 22 1.21 -1.59 -7.19
CA LYS A 22 0.70 -1.89 -8.53
C LYS A 22 -0.07 -3.20 -8.55
N ILE A 23 -1.08 -3.26 -9.41
CA ILE A 23 -1.70 -4.51 -9.86
C ILE A 23 -1.19 -4.75 -11.27
N VAL A 24 -0.55 -5.90 -11.48
CA VAL A 24 0.09 -6.22 -12.75
C VAL A 24 -0.41 -7.53 -13.33
N LEU A 25 -0.36 -7.60 -14.65
CA LEU A 25 -0.85 -8.70 -15.47
C LEU A 25 0.30 -9.29 -16.29
N PRO A 26 0.38 -10.62 -16.46
CA PRO A 26 1.41 -11.24 -17.28
C PRO A 26 1.33 -10.80 -18.76
N PRO A 27 2.41 -10.99 -19.52
CA PRO A 27 2.39 -10.76 -20.95
C PRO A 27 1.26 -11.52 -21.64
N ASN A 28 0.62 -10.86 -22.59
CA ASN A 28 -0.50 -11.44 -23.36
C ASN A 28 -1.74 -11.83 -22.53
N SER A 29 -1.87 -11.32 -21.31
CA SER A 29 -3.07 -11.53 -20.51
C SER A 29 -4.32 -11.13 -21.28
N PRO A 30 -5.40 -11.94 -21.25
CA PRO A 30 -6.70 -11.56 -21.80
C PRO A 30 -7.39 -10.47 -20.94
N ILE A 31 -6.96 -10.27 -19.71
CA ILE A 31 -7.47 -9.25 -18.79
C ILE A 31 -7.05 -7.88 -19.30
N LYS A 32 -8.00 -6.96 -19.46
CA LYS A 32 -7.76 -5.59 -19.92
C LYS A 32 -8.31 -4.55 -18.95
N THR A 33 -9.29 -4.91 -18.16
CA THR A 33 -9.96 -4.05 -17.18
C THR A 33 -10.10 -4.77 -15.85
N ALA A 34 -10.38 -4.02 -14.78
CA ALA A 34 -10.65 -4.61 -13.49
C ALA A 34 -11.84 -5.57 -13.49
N ALA A 35 -12.83 -5.35 -14.37
CA ALA A 35 -13.99 -6.24 -14.52
C ALA A 35 -13.61 -7.64 -15.00
N ASP A 36 -12.54 -7.79 -15.76
CA ASP A 36 -12.05 -9.08 -16.28
C ASP A 36 -11.40 -9.94 -15.20
N LEU A 37 -11.16 -9.38 -13.99
CA LEU A 37 -10.65 -10.11 -12.83
C LEU A 37 -11.69 -11.01 -12.17
N LYS A 38 -12.96 -10.93 -12.56
CA LYS A 38 -14.01 -11.81 -12.06
C LYS A 38 -13.67 -13.28 -12.32
N GLY A 39 -13.73 -14.11 -11.28
CA GLY A 39 -13.40 -15.52 -11.33
C GLY A 39 -11.90 -15.85 -11.38
N LYS A 40 -11.03 -14.84 -11.23
CA LYS A 40 -9.57 -14.98 -11.34
C LYS A 40 -8.90 -15.26 -10.00
N ASN A 41 -7.70 -15.87 -10.08
CA ASN A 41 -6.78 -15.99 -8.96
C ASN A 41 -5.89 -14.76 -8.89
N ILE A 42 -5.88 -14.07 -7.75
CA ILE A 42 -5.08 -12.86 -7.53
C ILE A 42 -4.01 -13.13 -6.47
N GLY A 43 -2.75 -12.97 -6.87
CA GLY A 43 -1.61 -13.08 -5.97
C GLY A 43 -1.45 -11.83 -5.10
N VAL A 44 -1.14 -12.02 -3.84
CA VAL A 44 -0.81 -10.96 -2.88
C VAL A 44 0.28 -11.45 -1.93
N ASP A 45 0.97 -10.55 -1.26
CA ASP A 45 1.97 -10.91 -0.26
C ASP A 45 1.35 -11.46 1.03
N GLU A 46 0.21 -10.90 1.44
CA GLU A 46 -0.45 -11.23 2.69
C GLU A 46 -1.97 -11.06 2.60
N ILE A 47 -2.71 -11.99 3.18
CA ILE A 47 -4.16 -11.86 3.35
C ILE A 47 -4.45 -10.77 4.39
N GLY A 48 -5.22 -9.76 3.99
CA GLY A 48 -5.52 -8.59 4.83
C GLY A 48 -4.43 -7.49 4.76
N GLY A 49 -3.38 -7.69 3.96
CA GLY A 49 -2.33 -6.71 3.69
C GLY A 49 -2.77 -5.54 2.81
N THR A 50 -1.89 -4.56 2.64
CA THR A 50 -2.23 -3.35 1.86
C THR A 50 -2.36 -3.62 0.37
N PRO A 51 -1.53 -4.43 -0.32
CA PRO A 51 -1.77 -4.80 -1.70
C PRO A 51 -3.14 -5.45 -1.92
N MET A 52 -3.57 -6.33 -1.01
CA MET A 52 -4.91 -6.91 -1.05
C MET A 52 -6.00 -5.85 -0.85
N SER A 53 -5.81 -4.88 0.05
CA SER A 53 -6.79 -3.80 0.26
C SER A 53 -6.96 -2.93 -0.99
N VAL A 54 -5.87 -2.61 -1.67
CA VAL A 54 -5.89 -1.88 -2.95
C VAL A 54 -6.66 -2.67 -4.01
N ALA A 55 -6.30 -3.93 -4.21
CA ALA A 55 -7.00 -4.79 -5.18
C ALA A 55 -8.48 -4.97 -4.82
N THR A 56 -8.82 -5.10 -3.54
CA THR A 56 -10.21 -5.14 -3.05
C THR A 56 -11.01 -3.90 -3.47
N ILE A 57 -10.43 -2.70 -3.33
CA ILE A 57 -11.08 -1.44 -3.73
C ILE A 57 -11.28 -1.40 -5.25
N VAL A 58 -10.28 -1.81 -6.02
CA VAL A 58 -10.35 -1.86 -7.49
C VAL A 58 -11.46 -2.81 -7.96
N LEU A 59 -11.53 -4.01 -7.37
CA LEU A 59 -12.58 -5.00 -7.67
C LEU A 59 -13.97 -4.49 -7.31
N ALA A 60 -14.14 -3.97 -6.10
CA ALA A 60 -15.43 -3.42 -5.65
C ALA A 60 -15.90 -2.25 -6.54
N ASN A 61 -14.97 -1.38 -6.97
CA ASN A 61 -15.28 -0.29 -7.89
C ASN A 61 -15.69 -0.79 -9.30
N ALA A 62 -15.22 -1.98 -9.69
CA ALA A 62 -15.64 -2.66 -10.93
C ALA A 62 -16.91 -3.50 -10.75
N GLY A 63 -17.56 -3.47 -9.59
CA GLY A 63 -18.78 -4.23 -9.29
C GLY A 63 -18.54 -5.72 -9.00
N ILE A 64 -17.31 -6.10 -8.68
CA ILE A 64 -16.94 -7.48 -8.32
C ILE A 64 -16.92 -7.61 -6.79
N ASN A 65 -17.56 -8.66 -6.27
CA ASN A 65 -17.45 -8.99 -4.86
C ASN A 65 -16.09 -9.67 -4.58
N PRO A 66 -15.16 -9.01 -3.85
CA PRO A 66 -13.81 -9.52 -3.66
C PRO A 66 -13.72 -10.74 -2.73
N GLN A 67 -14.82 -11.09 -2.03
CA GLN A 67 -14.88 -12.27 -1.17
C GLN A 67 -15.30 -13.54 -1.91
N THR A 68 -16.15 -13.40 -2.92
CA THR A 68 -16.83 -14.56 -3.53
C THR A 68 -16.56 -14.70 -5.03
N GLU A 69 -16.08 -13.64 -5.68
CA GLU A 69 -15.93 -13.61 -7.13
C GLU A 69 -14.48 -13.60 -7.60
N VAL A 70 -13.51 -13.67 -6.68
CA VAL A 70 -12.08 -13.90 -6.96
C VAL A 70 -11.50 -14.88 -5.93
N THR A 71 -10.33 -15.44 -6.23
CA THR A 71 -9.59 -16.26 -5.29
C THR A 71 -8.28 -15.58 -4.92
N TRP A 72 -8.09 -15.31 -3.64
CA TRP A 72 -6.85 -14.73 -3.12
C TRP A 72 -5.80 -15.81 -2.89
N LYS A 73 -4.58 -15.58 -3.35
CA LYS A 73 -3.45 -16.49 -3.25
C LYS A 73 -2.26 -15.78 -2.60
N PRO A 74 -1.94 -16.07 -1.33
CA PRO A 74 -0.77 -15.46 -0.67
C PRO A 74 0.52 -16.14 -1.10
N TYR A 75 1.52 -15.35 -1.51
CA TYR A 75 2.87 -15.78 -1.84
C TYR A 75 3.88 -14.75 -1.33
N PRO A 76 5.09 -15.16 -0.91
CA PRO A 76 6.19 -14.22 -0.75
C PRO A 76 6.36 -13.35 -2.00
N LEU A 77 6.69 -12.07 -1.82
CA LEU A 77 6.75 -11.09 -2.92
C LEU A 77 7.66 -11.54 -4.07
N ASP A 78 8.79 -12.15 -3.76
CA ASP A 78 9.77 -12.67 -4.72
C ASP A 78 9.27 -13.90 -5.49
N GLN A 79 8.20 -14.56 -5.02
CA GLN A 79 7.61 -15.74 -5.64
C GLN A 79 6.36 -15.42 -6.50
N LEU A 80 5.85 -14.20 -6.45
CA LEU A 80 4.63 -13.82 -7.20
C LEU A 80 4.80 -14.00 -8.72
N ASN A 81 5.96 -13.63 -9.28
CA ASN A 81 6.26 -13.86 -10.70
C ASN A 81 6.29 -15.35 -11.06
N GLU A 82 6.82 -16.19 -10.19
CA GLU A 82 6.86 -17.63 -10.40
C GLU A 82 5.44 -18.23 -10.35
N ALA A 83 4.62 -17.80 -9.39
CA ALA A 83 3.23 -18.23 -9.28
C ALA A 83 2.41 -17.91 -10.54
N VAL A 84 2.64 -16.72 -11.13
CA VAL A 84 2.02 -16.37 -12.42
C VAL A 84 2.54 -17.26 -13.56
N SER A 85 3.86 -17.47 -13.63
CA SER A 85 4.48 -18.30 -14.68
C SER A 85 3.98 -19.75 -14.66
N LYS A 86 3.62 -20.26 -13.48
CA LYS A 86 3.02 -21.58 -13.28
C LYS A 86 1.51 -21.62 -13.54
N GLY A 87 0.89 -20.47 -13.80
CA GLY A 87 -0.57 -20.36 -13.96
C GLY A 87 -1.36 -20.51 -12.66
N GLU A 88 -0.71 -20.38 -11.50
CA GLU A 88 -1.34 -20.47 -10.18
C GLU A 88 -2.13 -19.20 -9.84
N VAL A 89 -1.71 -18.06 -10.40
CA VAL A 89 -2.40 -16.77 -10.33
C VAL A 89 -2.48 -16.11 -11.69
N ASP A 90 -3.53 -15.34 -11.95
CA ASP A 90 -3.80 -14.64 -13.21
C ASP A 90 -3.26 -13.19 -13.20
N ALA A 91 -3.12 -12.62 -12.01
CA ALA A 91 -2.62 -11.28 -11.73
C ALA A 91 -2.04 -11.24 -10.32
N PHE A 92 -1.24 -10.22 -10.02
CA PHE A 92 -0.88 -9.96 -8.63
C PHE A 92 -0.86 -8.47 -8.27
N ALA A 93 -1.10 -8.19 -7.00
CA ALA A 93 -0.90 -6.87 -6.40
C ALA A 93 0.32 -6.92 -5.48
N ALA A 94 1.23 -5.98 -5.66
CA ALA A 94 2.48 -5.94 -4.89
C ALA A 94 2.98 -4.52 -4.65
N TRP A 95 3.81 -4.40 -3.62
CA TRP A 95 4.64 -3.26 -3.36
C TRP A 95 5.73 -3.12 -4.44
N ASP A 96 6.13 -1.92 -4.75
CA ASP A 96 7.36 -1.72 -5.49
C ASP A 96 8.60 -2.05 -4.61
N PRO A 97 9.67 -2.58 -5.22
CA PRO A 97 9.90 -2.63 -6.67
C PRO A 97 9.27 -3.83 -7.39
N PHE A 98 8.63 -4.78 -6.69
CA PHE A 98 8.19 -6.05 -7.28
C PHE A 98 7.21 -5.87 -8.45
N GLY A 99 6.25 -4.96 -8.32
CA GLY A 99 5.33 -4.63 -9.42
C GLY A 99 6.07 -4.05 -10.63
N THR A 100 6.97 -3.10 -10.40
CA THR A 100 7.76 -2.48 -11.47
C THR A 100 8.78 -3.44 -12.09
N LEU A 101 9.45 -4.28 -11.29
CA LEU A 101 10.37 -5.30 -11.81
C LEU A 101 9.65 -6.34 -12.68
N ALA A 102 8.41 -6.67 -12.38
CA ALA A 102 7.61 -7.54 -13.25
C ALA A 102 7.36 -6.89 -14.62
N VAL A 103 7.09 -5.59 -14.65
CA VAL A 103 6.91 -4.84 -15.89
C VAL A 103 8.21 -4.76 -16.69
N GLU A 104 9.30 -4.32 -16.06
CA GLU A 104 10.58 -4.06 -16.73
C GLU A 104 11.30 -5.36 -17.17
N ASN A 105 11.32 -6.38 -16.32
CA ASN A 105 12.09 -7.59 -16.57
C ASN A 105 11.29 -8.71 -17.24
N ASN A 106 9.97 -8.74 -17.06
CA ASN A 106 9.13 -9.85 -17.50
C ASN A 106 8.05 -9.42 -18.50
N GLY A 107 8.00 -8.15 -18.89
CA GLY A 107 7.05 -7.63 -19.88
C GLY A 107 5.59 -7.61 -19.41
N TYR A 108 5.37 -7.51 -18.10
CA TYR A 108 4.02 -7.39 -17.55
C TYR A 108 3.40 -6.04 -17.93
N THR A 109 2.09 -5.96 -17.87
CA THR A 109 1.33 -4.72 -18.04
C THR A 109 0.73 -4.28 -16.73
N VAL A 110 0.68 -2.97 -16.49
CA VAL A 110 0.05 -2.39 -15.30
C VAL A 110 -1.45 -2.28 -15.53
N LEU A 111 -2.24 -2.92 -14.67
CA LEU A 111 -3.69 -2.75 -14.63
C LEU A 111 -4.07 -1.54 -13.76
N THR A 112 -3.41 -1.40 -12.60
CA THR A 112 -3.61 -0.28 -11.68
C THR A 112 -2.26 0.13 -11.10
N ASP A 113 -1.99 1.43 -11.11
CA ASP A 113 -0.89 2.07 -10.40
C ASP A 113 -1.49 3.13 -9.47
N ILE A 114 -1.36 2.96 -8.16
CA ILE A 114 -1.99 3.87 -7.19
C ILE A 114 -1.41 5.29 -7.20
N SER A 115 -0.25 5.49 -7.83
CA SER A 115 0.32 6.83 -8.00
C SER A 115 -0.48 7.69 -8.99
N THR A 116 -1.14 7.05 -9.96
CA THR A 116 -1.83 7.71 -11.06
C THR A 116 -3.34 7.43 -11.11
N ASP A 117 -3.78 6.29 -10.57
CA ASP A 117 -5.19 5.88 -10.58
C ASP A 117 -6.06 6.86 -9.77
N PRO A 118 -7.16 7.39 -10.34
CA PRO A 118 -8.04 8.35 -9.66
C PRO A 118 -8.62 7.88 -8.33
N LEU A 119 -8.73 6.56 -8.10
CA LEU A 119 -9.18 6.00 -6.83
C LEU A 119 -8.17 6.21 -5.69
N PHE A 120 -6.91 6.44 -5.99
CA PHE A 120 -5.85 6.45 -5.00
C PHE A 120 -4.96 7.70 -5.05
N LYS A 121 -4.94 8.37 -6.19
CA LYS A 121 -4.08 9.54 -6.40
C LYS A 121 -4.24 10.57 -5.28
N GLY A 122 -3.12 10.96 -4.70
CA GLY A 122 -3.08 11.93 -3.61
C GLY A 122 -3.46 11.36 -2.24
N LYS A 123 -3.67 10.03 -2.12
CA LYS A 123 -3.94 9.35 -0.85
C LYS A 123 -2.69 8.66 -0.30
N SER A 124 -2.46 8.78 0.99
CA SER A 124 -1.38 8.06 1.67
C SER A 124 -1.65 6.56 1.61
N CYS A 125 -0.75 5.79 0.97
CA CYS A 125 -0.84 4.34 0.95
C CYS A 125 -0.17 3.70 2.17
N CYS A 126 0.78 4.40 2.78
CA CYS A 126 1.56 3.96 3.92
C CYS A 126 1.38 4.91 5.09
N PHE A 127 1.20 4.33 6.29
CA PHE A 127 0.99 5.07 7.51
C PHE A 127 2.01 4.65 8.58
N LEU A 128 2.42 5.62 9.40
CA LEU A 128 3.20 5.37 10.59
C LEU A 128 2.26 5.06 11.76
N TYR A 129 2.54 3.96 12.45
CA TYR A 129 1.75 3.51 13.60
C TYR A 129 2.57 3.58 14.87
N ALA A 130 1.89 3.85 15.99
CA ALA A 130 2.44 3.69 17.33
C ALA A 130 1.44 2.95 18.22
N SER A 131 1.94 2.13 19.17
CA SER A 131 1.05 1.53 20.16
C SER A 131 0.56 2.59 21.14
N GLU A 132 -0.69 2.47 21.60
CA GLU A 132 -1.25 3.38 22.60
C GLU A 132 -0.43 3.42 23.89
N ASN A 133 0.17 2.29 24.29
CA ASN A 133 1.04 2.24 25.45
C ASN A 133 2.29 3.12 25.26
N GLN A 134 2.94 3.05 24.08
CA GLN A 134 4.10 3.89 23.81
C GLN A 134 3.75 5.38 23.74
N ILE A 135 2.58 5.71 23.20
CA ILE A 135 2.09 7.10 23.18
C ILE A 135 1.89 7.63 24.60
N LYS A 136 1.36 6.80 25.52
CA LYS A 136 1.10 7.18 26.91
C LYS A 136 2.37 7.20 27.78
N GLU A 137 3.21 6.17 27.65
CA GLU A 137 4.37 5.99 28.53
C GLU A 137 5.61 6.75 28.04
N ASN A 138 5.77 6.92 26.74
CA ASN A 138 6.96 7.49 26.10
C ASN A 138 6.60 8.50 24.98
N PRO A 139 5.75 9.52 25.23
CA PRO A 139 5.28 10.43 24.20
C PRO A 139 6.40 11.16 23.47
N ASP A 140 7.44 11.59 24.19
CA ASP A 140 8.59 12.29 23.60
C ASP A 140 9.38 11.40 22.65
N LYS A 141 9.50 10.11 22.95
CA LYS A 141 10.15 9.13 22.06
C LYS A 141 9.32 8.94 20.78
N VAL A 142 8.01 8.77 20.91
CA VAL A 142 7.12 8.62 19.76
C VAL A 142 7.14 9.87 18.89
N LYS A 143 7.12 11.05 19.52
CA LYS A 143 7.25 12.36 18.85
C LYS A 143 8.59 12.50 18.10
N ALA A 144 9.70 12.07 18.73
CA ALA A 144 11.02 12.09 18.10
C ALA A 144 11.07 11.16 16.86
N ILE A 145 10.45 9.97 16.93
CA ILE A 145 10.33 9.05 15.80
C ILE A 145 9.51 9.69 14.68
N ALA A 146 8.34 10.27 14.97
CA ALA A 146 7.51 10.94 13.97
C ALA A 146 8.27 12.08 13.27
N ARG A 147 9.03 12.90 14.03
CA ARG A 147 9.88 13.95 13.47
C ARG A 147 11.04 13.39 12.61
N ALA A 148 11.58 12.22 12.97
CA ALA A 148 12.62 11.57 12.18
C ALA A 148 12.06 11.14 10.80
N TYR A 149 10.86 10.55 10.77
CA TYR A 149 10.18 10.23 9.50
C TYR A 149 9.86 11.48 8.68
N GLN A 150 9.36 12.54 9.30
CA GLN A 150 9.10 13.82 8.62
C GLN A 150 10.36 14.39 7.96
N LYS A 151 11.51 14.30 8.64
CA LYS A 151 12.79 14.74 8.08
C LYS A 151 13.28 13.81 6.97
N ALA A 152 13.07 12.50 7.13
CA ALA A 152 13.46 11.51 6.13
C ALA A 152 12.66 11.70 4.83
N ASP A 153 11.35 11.88 4.90
CA ASP A 153 10.50 12.12 3.73
C ASP A 153 10.93 13.38 2.97
N ALA A 154 11.20 14.48 3.69
CA ALA A 154 11.71 15.70 3.08
C ALA A 154 13.07 15.48 2.40
N TRP A 155 13.97 14.75 3.05
CA TRP A 155 15.30 14.45 2.51
C TRP A 155 15.22 13.55 1.26
N ILE A 156 14.40 12.50 1.29
CA ILE A 156 14.18 11.58 0.16
C ILE A 156 13.67 12.36 -1.06
N LYS A 157 12.74 13.28 -0.86
CA LYS A 157 12.18 14.12 -1.92
C LYS A 157 13.23 15.01 -2.58
N GLU A 158 14.17 15.53 -1.80
CA GLU A 158 15.24 16.41 -2.27
C GLU A 158 16.44 15.64 -2.83
N HIS A 159 16.66 14.38 -2.39
CA HIS A 159 17.82 13.56 -2.70
C HIS A 159 17.49 12.16 -3.23
N PRO A 160 16.66 12.04 -4.30
CA PRO A 160 16.18 10.73 -4.74
C PRO A 160 17.29 9.81 -5.27
N GLU A 161 18.35 10.35 -5.90
CA GLU A 161 19.49 9.57 -6.38
C GLU A 161 20.34 9.03 -5.24
N GLU A 162 20.62 9.86 -4.22
CA GLU A 162 21.36 9.45 -3.03
C GLU A 162 20.57 8.42 -2.22
N THR A 163 19.23 8.59 -2.14
CA THR A 163 18.33 7.62 -1.51
C THR A 163 18.40 6.28 -2.23
N ALA A 164 18.30 6.27 -3.56
CA ALA A 164 18.38 5.05 -4.36
C ALA A 164 19.70 4.30 -4.13
N GLN A 165 20.81 5.01 -4.14
CA GLN A 165 22.13 4.43 -3.86
C GLN A 165 22.22 3.86 -2.45
N LEU A 166 21.72 4.60 -1.45
CA LEU A 166 21.69 4.15 -0.06
C LEU A 166 20.87 2.87 0.14
N GLU A 167 19.69 2.80 -0.47
CA GLU A 167 18.81 1.62 -0.37
C GLU A 167 19.45 0.38 -0.99
N ILE A 168 20.13 0.53 -2.12
CA ILE A 168 20.86 -0.55 -2.79
C ILE A 168 22.07 -0.98 -1.95
N ASP A 169 22.91 -0.03 -1.52
CA ASP A 169 24.13 -0.32 -0.73
C ASP A 169 23.79 -1.01 0.60
N LYS A 170 22.66 -0.65 1.21
CA LYS A 170 22.17 -1.24 2.46
C LYS A 170 21.31 -2.48 2.24
N LYS A 171 21.01 -2.85 1.00
CA LYS A 171 20.14 -3.97 0.63
C LYS A 171 18.73 -3.84 1.22
N TYR A 172 18.20 -2.61 1.26
CA TYR A 172 16.84 -2.34 1.69
C TYR A 172 15.82 -2.56 0.58
N ILE A 173 16.28 -2.58 -0.68
CA ILE A 173 15.44 -2.79 -1.86
C ILE A 173 15.97 -3.99 -2.68
N ALA A 174 15.05 -4.72 -3.31
CA ALA A 174 15.36 -5.89 -4.14
C ALA A 174 15.67 -5.48 -5.59
N SER A 175 16.64 -4.57 -5.78
CA SER A 175 17.13 -4.12 -7.09
C SER A 175 18.54 -3.60 -6.96
N ASP A 176 19.37 -3.80 -8.00
CA ASP A 176 20.71 -3.23 -8.13
C ASP A 176 20.74 -2.05 -9.13
N ASP A 177 19.61 -1.72 -9.75
CA ASP A 177 19.50 -0.67 -10.75
C ASP A 177 19.16 0.68 -10.09
N VAL A 178 20.22 1.49 -9.85
CA VAL A 178 20.09 2.83 -9.26
C VAL A 178 19.16 3.73 -10.07
N LYS A 179 19.17 3.61 -11.41
CA LYS A 179 18.31 4.45 -12.26
C LYS A 179 16.84 4.09 -12.08
N LEU A 180 16.50 2.79 -12.06
CA LEU A 180 15.16 2.31 -11.82
C LEU A 180 14.67 2.74 -10.44
N VAL A 181 15.46 2.51 -9.39
CA VAL A 181 15.10 2.88 -8.01
C VAL A 181 14.92 4.39 -7.87
N THR A 182 15.79 5.20 -8.50
CA THR A 182 15.62 6.66 -8.54
C THR A 182 14.31 7.08 -9.21
N GLN A 183 13.95 6.43 -10.32
CA GLN A 183 12.70 6.71 -11.02
C GLN A 183 11.47 6.36 -10.15
N LEU A 184 11.52 5.23 -9.44
CA LEU A 184 10.48 4.84 -8.49
C LEU A 184 10.33 5.88 -7.38
N ILE A 185 11.42 6.25 -6.72
CA ILE A 185 11.41 7.26 -5.66
C ILE A 185 10.80 8.58 -6.17
N LYS A 186 11.17 9.03 -7.37
CA LYS A 186 10.62 10.25 -7.99
C LYS A 186 9.14 10.14 -8.39
N SER A 187 8.62 8.91 -8.57
CA SER A 187 7.21 8.68 -8.90
C SER A 187 6.29 8.71 -7.69
N TYR A 188 6.83 8.59 -6.48
CA TYR A 188 6.07 8.67 -5.24
C TYR A 188 6.03 10.11 -4.71
N ASP A 189 5.01 10.42 -3.92
CA ASP A 189 4.97 11.66 -3.16
C ASP A 189 5.32 11.36 -1.71
N PHE A 190 6.59 11.57 -1.37
CA PHE A 190 7.09 11.48 0.00
C PHE A 190 6.72 12.75 0.75
N GLU A 191 5.71 12.65 1.59
CA GLU A 191 5.22 13.73 2.42
C GLU A 191 4.64 13.16 3.71
N TYR A 192 5.34 13.39 4.82
CA TYR A 192 4.78 13.08 6.13
C TYR A 192 3.57 13.98 6.38
N THR A 193 2.39 13.38 6.38
CA THR A 193 1.13 14.12 6.54
C THR A 193 0.51 13.87 7.91
N THR A 194 0.00 14.93 8.54
CA THR A 194 -0.83 14.86 9.73
C THR A 194 -2.27 15.23 9.41
N ASP A 195 -2.46 16.34 8.73
CA ASP A 195 -3.80 16.91 8.52
C ASP A 195 -4.66 16.08 7.57
N THR A 196 -4.05 15.47 6.53
CA THR A 196 -4.76 14.64 5.56
C THR A 196 -4.81 13.16 5.93
N ALA A 197 -3.95 12.68 6.83
CA ALA A 197 -3.88 11.26 7.20
C ALA A 197 -5.23 10.73 7.75
N LYS A 198 -5.90 11.53 8.56
CA LYS A 198 -7.22 11.17 9.11
C LYS A 198 -8.29 11.08 8.04
N ASP A 199 -8.30 11.99 7.08
CA ASP A 199 -9.23 11.98 5.95
C ASP A 199 -8.96 10.77 5.04
N ASP A 200 -7.68 10.41 4.84
CA ASP A 200 -7.30 9.24 4.07
C ASP A 200 -7.74 7.93 4.76
N ILE A 201 -7.62 7.83 6.09
CA ILE A 201 -8.17 6.69 6.85
C ILE A 201 -9.67 6.58 6.59
N SER A 202 -10.43 7.68 6.77
CA SER A 202 -11.87 7.70 6.54
C SER A 202 -12.22 7.31 5.11
N TYR A 203 -11.46 7.81 4.12
CA TYR A 203 -11.64 7.47 2.72
C TYR A 203 -11.48 5.96 2.46
N PHE A 204 -10.40 5.35 2.94
CA PHE A 204 -10.15 3.92 2.74
C PHE A 204 -11.17 3.05 3.47
N VAL A 205 -11.54 3.40 4.71
CA VAL A 205 -12.58 2.68 5.45
C VAL A 205 -13.91 2.70 4.68
N LYS A 206 -14.31 3.87 4.14
CA LYS A 206 -15.50 3.98 3.29
C LYS A 206 -15.43 3.13 2.02
N LYS A 207 -14.25 3.06 1.37
CA LYS A 207 -14.06 2.25 0.16
C LYS A 207 -14.04 0.75 0.42
N LEU A 208 -13.64 0.35 1.63
CA LEU A 208 -13.59 -1.04 2.06
C LEU A 208 -14.87 -1.52 2.74
N ASP A 209 -15.85 -0.62 2.98
CA ASP A 209 -17.15 -1.02 3.53
C ASP A 209 -17.86 -2.00 2.60
N LYS A 210 -18.50 -3.01 3.16
CA LYS A 210 -19.23 -4.08 2.44
C LYS A 210 -18.38 -4.92 1.48
N THR A 211 -17.05 -4.81 1.54
CA THR A 211 -16.15 -5.65 0.75
C THR A 211 -15.72 -6.90 1.50
N GLY A 212 -16.02 -7.00 2.79
CA GLY A 212 -15.54 -8.04 3.71
C GLY A 212 -14.08 -7.89 4.13
N PHE A 213 -13.40 -6.87 3.67
CA PHE A 213 -12.06 -6.55 4.14
C PHE A 213 -12.06 -5.97 5.56
N LEU A 214 -13.09 -5.19 5.88
CA LEU A 214 -13.40 -4.68 7.22
C LEU A 214 -14.76 -5.22 7.69
N LYS A 215 -15.06 -5.08 8.98
CA LYS A 215 -16.38 -5.38 9.51
C LYS A 215 -17.41 -4.47 8.84
N ASP A 216 -18.53 -5.06 8.42
CA ASP A 216 -19.61 -4.32 7.78
C ASP A 216 -20.17 -3.20 8.67
N ASN A 217 -20.58 -2.11 8.04
CA ASN A 217 -21.12 -0.92 8.69
C ASN A 217 -20.13 -0.24 9.64
N THR A 218 -18.84 -0.34 9.39
CA THR A 218 -17.84 0.46 10.08
C THR A 218 -18.03 1.93 9.71
N ASP A 219 -18.34 2.79 10.69
CA ASP A 219 -18.43 4.24 10.44
C ASP A 219 -17.03 4.81 10.11
N PRO A 220 -16.83 5.36 8.91
CA PRO A 220 -15.50 5.81 8.47
C PRO A 220 -14.95 6.97 9.30
N ALA A 221 -15.82 7.92 9.68
CA ALA A 221 -15.41 9.10 10.45
C ALA A 221 -15.09 8.72 11.90
N GLN A 222 -15.92 7.88 12.51
CA GLN A 222 -15.67 7.37 13.85
C GLN A 222 -14.40 6.54 13.89
N PHE A 223 -14.21 5.60 12.94
CA PHE A 223 -13.00 4.80 12.87
C PHE A 223 -11.75 5.67 12.73
N ALA A 224 -11.78 6.69 11.85
CA ALA A 224 -10.67 7.62 11.69
C ALA A 224 -10.40 8.42 12.97
N ASN A 225 -11.44 8.87 13.68
CA ASN A 225 -11.32 9.56 14.97
C ASN A 225 -10.67 8.68 16.02
N ASP A 226 -11.09 7.41 16.10
CA ASP A 226 -10.61 6.46 17.11
C ASP A 226 -9.18 5.96 16.81
N THR A 227 -8.80 5.96 15.53
CA THR A 227 -7.53 5.38 15.08
C THR A 227 -6.42 6.41 14.93
N TYR A 228 -6.74 7.64 14.55
CA TYR A 228 -5.74 8.70 14.32
C TYR A 228 -5.38 9.43 15.61
N TYR A 229 -4.10 9.71 15.79
CA TYR A 229 -3.57 10.53 16.90
C TYR A 229 -2.47 11.46 16.41
N ASP A 230 -2.68 12.79 16.52
CA ASP A 230 -1.67 13.78 16.12
C ASP A 230 -0.62 13.95 17.22
N ILE A 231 0.42 13.12 17.14
CA ILE A 231 1.52 13.14 18.14
C ILE A 231 2.36 14.42 18.04
N LEU A 232 2.36 15.12 16.92
CA LEU A 232 3.16 16.33 16.75
C LEU A 232 2.49 17.58 17.34
N LYS A 233 1.17 17.57 17.49
CA LYS A 233 0.37 18.64 18.12
C LYS A 233 0.02 18.39 19.59
N SER A 234 0.29 17.17 20.09
CA SER A 234 0.03 16.79 21.48
C SER A 234 1.07 17.28 22.46
#